data_ffce45ef587467c8fa3739e1ddb0061a
#
_entry.id   ffce45ef587467c8fa3739e1ddb0061a
#
_cell.length_a   1.000
_cell.length_b   1.000
_cell.length_c   1.000
_cell.angle_alpha   90.00
_cell.angle_beta   90.00
_cell.angle_gamma   90.00
#
_symmetry.space_group_name_H-M   'P 1'
#
loop_
_entity.id
_entity.type
_entity.pdbx_description
1 polymer ?
#
loop_
_entity_poly.entity_id
_entity_poly.type
_entity_poly.pdbx_seq_one_letter_code
_entity_poly.pdbx_strand_id
1 'polypeptide(L)'
;MLFRIDASDVENNIEQLQLNVQSAQLALNDLLKTQSDNQKDRNVKADDAGVITELHVDRGDSVTVGTVIADVLDRDHMKLKVPFHSADASGFYVGQAATVTVNGTAETVSGTVESIAATDEVGPGGTLVRQVTILVNNPGVLSETSQGTASVGGAACASGSSFTYASSSQITAKAAGDLDVLNVKEGDRVSKGQVIGVISEADLETQIENARIALENAQLSLKNAQEKLEDYTITSTIDGEVIEKNLDVGDNISGLSNSGASVTYPAIIYDRSELTFDMDVDEKDISKIQVGQKVEITVGALDDQS
;
A
#
# COMPACT_ATOMS: atom_id res chain seq x y z
N MET A 1 43.05 8.37 19.75
CA MET A 1 42.80 9.40 18.75
C MET A 1 43.97 10.34 18.72
N LEU A 2 44.55 10.58 17.55
CA LEU A 2 45.68 11.47 17.35
C LEU A 2 45.23 12.88 16.97
N PHE A 3 44.41 12.95 15.92
CA PHE A 3 43.80 14.21 15.45
C PHE A 3 42.52 13.92 14.66
N ARG A 4 41.73 14.94 14.44
CA ARG A 4 40.52 14.90 13.61
C ARG A 4 40.68 15.89 12.46
N ILE A 5 40.32 15.43 11.27
CA ILE A 5 40.25 16.26 10.06
C ILE A 5 38.88 16.95 10.04
N ASP A 6 38.80 18.15 9.48
CA ASP A 6 37.51 18.79 9.27
C ASP A 6 36.64 17.96 8.30
N ALA A 7 35.50 17.53 8.78
CA ALA A 7 34.57 16.64 8.08
C ALA A 7 33.24 17.33 7.77
N SER A 8 33.15 18.66 7.88
CA SER A 8 31.89 19.40 7.74
C SER A 8 31.17 19.09 6.42
N ASP A 9 31.91 18.95 5.31
CA ASP A 9 31.31 18.61 4.01
C ASP A 9 30.76 17.17 4.01
N VAL A 10 31.43 16.23 4.67
CA VAL A 10 30.97 14.83 4.76
C VAL A 10 29.78 14.73 5.71
N GLU A 11 29.77 15.46 6.81
CA GLU A 11 28.66 15.54 7.76
C GLU A 11 27.40 16.11 7.07
N ASN A 12 27.52 17.19 6.31
CA ASN A 12 26.42 17.76 5.51
C ASN A 12 25.91 16.77 4.45
N ASN A 13 26.82 16.04 3.80
CA ASN A 13 26.45 15.01 2.83
C ASN A 13 25.69 13.85 3.50
N ILE A 14 26.11 13.44 4.71
CA ILE A 14 25.42 12.41 5.49
C ILE A 14 23.99 12.86 5.84
N GLU A 15 23.79 14.11 6.25
CA GLU A 15 22.47 14.67 6.54
C GLU A 15 21.58 14.63 5.27
N GLN A 16 22.11 15.02 4.11
CA GLN A 16 21.38 14.92 2.85
C GLN A 16 21.02 13.47 2.49
N LEU A 17 21.93 12.52 2.70
CA LEU A 17 21.68 11.11 2.45
C LEU A 17 20.66 10.53 3.44
N GLN A 18 20.62 11.00 4.69
CA GLN A 18 19.58 10.62 5.64
C GLN A 18 18.19 11.07 5.17
N LEU A 19 18.08 12.29 4.65
CA LEU A 19 16.83 12.78 4.06
C LEU A 19 16.42 11.94 2.84
N ASN A 20 17.37 11.51 2.01
CA ASN A 20 17.09 10.62 0.87
C ASN A 20 16.57 9.26 1.33
N VAL A 21 17.16 8.66 2.36
CA VAL A 21 16.67 7.40 2.98
C VAL A 21 15.25 7.60 3.51
N GLN A 22 14.99 8.68 4.22
CA GLN A 22 13.66 8.98 4.74
C GLN A 22 12.63 9.14 3.63
N SER A 23 12.96 9.83 2.54
CA SER A 23 12.09 10.01 1.39
C SER A 23 11.77 8.68 0.71
N ALA A 24 12.78 7.83 0.48
CA ALA A 24 12.60 6.51 -0.10
C ALA A 24 11.74 5.59 0.79
N GLN A 25 11.93 5.66 2.12
CA GLN A 25 11.11 4.90 3.08
C GLN A 25 9.65 5.34 3.06
N LEU A 26 9.38 6.65 2.98
CA LEU A 26 8.02 7.17 2.87
C LEU A 26 7.35 6.71 1.58
N ALA A 27 8.05 6.78 0.45
CA ALA A 27 7.53 6.32 -0.84
C ALA A 27 7.16 4.81 -0.80
N LEU A 28 8.02 3.98 -0.21
CA LEU A 28 7.73 2.56 -0.03
C LEU A 28 6.51 2.33 0.87
N ASN A 29 6.42 3.05 1.98
CA ASN A 29 5.30 2.92 2.92
C ASN A 29 3.95 3.31 2.27
N ASP A 30 3.94 4.34 1.43
CA ASP A 30 2.73 4.76 0.71
C ASP A 30 2.26 3.70 -0.29
N LEU A 31 3.19 3.06 -1.02
CA LEU A 31 2.88 1.95 -1.91
C LEU A 31 2.36 0.72 -1.15
N LEU A 32 2.98 0.35 -0.03
CA LEU A 32 2.54 -0.77 0.82
C LEU A 32 1.16 -0.51 1.43
N LYS A 33 0.87 0.74 1.79
CA LYS A 33 -0.47 1.14 2.25
C LYS A 33 -1.49 0.97 1.13
N THR A 34 -1.20 1.45 -0.06
CA THR A 34 -2.05 1.28 -1.24
C THR A 34 -2.32 -0.20 -1.51
N GLN A 35 -1.30 -1.06 -1.44
CA GLN A 35 -1.45 -2.51 -1.58
C GLN A 35 -2.38 -3.09 -0.52
N SER A 36 -2.22 -2.67 0.74
CA SER A 36 -3.09 -3.15 1.84
C SER A 36 -4.54 -2.73 1.67
N ASP A 37 -4.79 -1.52 1.18
CA ASP A 37 -6.12 -1.01 0.93
C ASP A 37 -6.77 -1.74 -0.26
N ASN A 38 -6.03 -1.92 -1.36
CA ASN A 38 -6.48 -2.66 -2.52
C ASN A 38 -6.80 -4.13 -2.25
N GLN A 39 -6.03 -4.82 -1.39
CA GLN A 39 -6.26 -6.25 -1.08
C GLN A 39 -7.70 -6.55 -0.63
N LYS A 40 -8.40 -5.61 -0.02
CA LYS A 40 -9.80 -5.76 0.41
C LYS A 40 -10.75 -5.63 -0.77
N ASP A 41 -10.38 -4.82 -1.74
CA ASP A 41 -11.24 -4.34 -2.83
C ASP A 41 -10.89 -4.96 -4.19
N ARG A 42 -9.81 -5.75 -4.28
CA ARG A 42 -9.42 -6.48 -5.50
C ARG A 42 -10.46 -7.49 -5.98
N ASN A 43 -11.26 -8.02 -5.06
CA ASN A 43 -12.35 -8.92 -5.40
C ASN A 43 -13.58 -8.10 -5.80
N VAL A 44 -13.89 -8.10 -7.08
CA VAL A 44 -15.11 -7.48 -7.61
C VAL A 44 -16.29 -8.30 -7.18
N LYS A 45 -17.19 -7.73 -6.38
CA LYS A 45 -18.36 -8.42 -5.81
C LYS A 45 -19.64 -7.78 -6.28
N ALA A 46 -20.66 -8.62 -6.50
CA ALA A 46 -22.01 -8.13 -6.74
C ALA A 46 -22.56 -7.51 -5.46
N ASP A 47 -22.96 -6.23 -5.53
CA ASP A 47 -23.55 -5.52 -4.39
C ASP A 47 -24.99 -5.95 -4.14
N ASP A 48 -25.70 -6.42 -5.19
CA ASP A 48 -27.07 -6.96 -5.12
C ASP A 48 -27.18 -8.30 -5.87
N ALA A 49 -28.23 -9.05 -5.56
CA ALA A 49 -28.57 -10.27 -6.31
C ALA A 49 -29.36 -9.90 -7.57
N GLY A 50 -29.13 -10.64 -8.66
CA GLY A 50 -29.84 -10.38 -9.90
C GLY A 50 -29.24 -11.14 -11.09
N VAL A 51 -29.57 -10.70 -12.28
CA VAL A 51 -29.05 -11.20 -13.55
C VAL A 51 -28.17 -10.12 -14.17
N ILE A 52 -26.99 -10.49 -14.64
CA ILE A 52 -26.12 -9.60 -15.38
C ILE A 52 -26.75 -9.29 -16.72
N THR A 53 -27.02 -8.04 -16.99
CA THR A 53 -27.65 -7.59 -18.25
C THR A 53 -26.63 -7.14 -19.27
N GLU A 54 -25.51 -6.55 -18.81
CA GLU A 54 -24.45 -6.04 -19.67
C GLU A 54 -23.11 -6.13 -18.93
N LEU A 55 -22.06 -6.49 -19.67
CA LEU A 55 -20.68 -6.41 -19.23
C LEU A 55 -19.99 -5.27 -20.00
N HIS A 56 -19.33 -4.39 -19.25
CA HIS A 56 -18.64 -3.21 -19.82
C HIS A 56 -17.14 -3.41 -19.96
N VAL A 57 -16.60 -4.51 -19.47
CA VAL A 57 -15.17 -4.86 -19.49
C VAL A 57 -14.97 -6.32 -19.79
N ASP A 58 -13.85 -6.61 -20.41
CA ASP A 58 -13.38 -7.98 -20.67
C ASP A 58 -12.24 -8.37 -19.73
N ARG A 59 -11.99 -9.67 -19.67
CA ARG A 59 -10.82 -10.19 -18.97
C ARG A 59 -9.53 -9.66 -19.63
N GLY A 60 -8.65 -9.06 -18.83
CA GLY A 60 -7.39 -8.44 -19.26
C GLY A 60 -7.47 -6.92 -19.42
N ASP A 61 -8.68 -6.35 -19.32
CA ASP A 61 -8.82 -4.90 -19.37
C ASP A 61 -8.29 -4.24 -18.10
N SER A 62 -7.68 -3.07 -18.28
CA SER A 62 -7.23 -2.23 -17.17
C SER A 62 -8.39 -1.39 -16.63
N VAL A 63 -8.64 -1.46 -15.34
CA VAL A 63 -9.72 -0.77 -14.65
C VAL A 63 -9.20 0.16 -13.58
N THR A 64 -9.95 1.22 -13.30
CA THR A 64 -9.68 2.15 -12.20
C THR A 64 -10.85 2.12 -11.21
N VAL A 65 -10.63 2.67 -10.02
CA VAL A 65 -11.69 2.80 -9.01
C VAL A 65 -12.88 3.55 -9.60
N GLY A 66 -14.07 2.94 -9.52
CA GLY A 66 -15.30 3.48 -10.09
C GLY A 66 -15.62 3.04 -11.54
N THR A 67 -14.71 2.31 -12.21
CA THR A 67 -15.01 1.71 -13.52
C THR A 67 -16.20 0.76 -13.38
N VAL A 68 -17.25 0.93 -14.20
CA VAL A 68 -18.39 0.01 -14.23
C VAL A 68 -17.97 -1.28 -14.91
N ILE A 69 -18.15 -2.40 -14.20
CA ILE A 69 -17.81 -3.75 -14.67
C ILE A 69 -19.04 -4.40 -15.31
N ALA A 70 -20.18 -4.34 -14.63
CA ALA A 70 -21.41 -5.00 -15.06
C ALA A 70 -22.65 -4.26 -14.55
N ASP A 71 -23.73 -4.38 -15.30
CA ASP A 71 -25.07 -4.00 -14.86
C ASP A 71 -25.82 -5.25 -14.37
N VAL A 72 -26.45 -5.13 -13.20
CA VAL A 72 -27.24 -6.19 -12.57
C VAL A 72 -28.67 -5.74 -12.40
N LEU A 73 -29.58 -6.62 -12.80
CA LEU A 73 -31.00 -6.38 -12.74
C LEU A 73 -31.70 -7.49 -11.95
N ASP A 74 -32.45 -7.13 -10.91
CA ASP A 74 -33.33 -8.07 -10.23
C ASP A 74 -34.56 -8.35 -11.14
N ARG A 75 -34.57 -9.50 -11.77
CA ARG A 75 -35.70 -9.96 -12.61
C ARG A 75 -36.73 -10.78 -11.82
N ASP A 76 -36.42 -11.19 -10.61
CA ASP A 76 -37.27 -12.04 -9.77
C ASP A 76 -38.34 -11.23 -9.04
N HIS A 77 -38.07 -9.94 -8.82
CA HIS A 77 -38.99 -9.04 -8.13
C HIS A 77 -39.26 -7.80 -8.97
N MET A 78 -40.52 -7.37 -8.94
CA MET A 78 -40.93 -6.11 -9.54
C MET A 78 -41.69 -5.26 -8.55
N LYS A 79 -41.65 -3.95 -8.75
CA LYS A 79 -42.39 -2.96 -7.96
C LYS A 79 -43.54 -2.43 -8.78
N LEU A 80 -44.70 -2.35 -8.13
CA LEU A 80 -45.87 -1.68 -8.66
C LEU A 80 -46.21 -0.51 -7.75
N LYS A 81 -46.05 0.72 -8.24
CA LYS A 81 -46.36 1.93 -7.49
C LYS A 81 -47.71 2.43 -7.91
N VAL A 82 -48.72 2.31 -7.07
CA VAL A 82 -50.13 2.68 -7.37
C VAL A 82 -50.73 3.59 -6.31
N PRO A 83 -51.63 4.51 -6.73
CA PRO A 83 -52.31 5.37 -5.78
C PRO A 83 -53.51 4.63 -5.14
N PHE A 84 -53.66 4.75 -3.86
CA PHE A 84 -54.84 4.35 -3.10
C PHE A 84 -55.52 5.59 -2.52
N HIS A 85 -56.84 5.55 -2.25
CA HIS A 85 -57.49 6.63 -1.52
C HIS A 85 -56.82 6.81 -0.14
N SER A 86 -56.58 8.06 0.24
CA SER A 86 -55.85 8.39 1.48
C SER A 86 -56.48 7.77 2.71
N ALA A 87 -57.81 7.71 2.74
CA ALA A 87 -58.54 7.08 3.83
C ALA A 87 -58.20 5.57 4.01
N ASP A 88 -58.09 4.85 2.89
CA ASP A 88 -57.76 3.42 2.90
C ASP A 88 -56.27 3.22 3.23
N ALA A 89 -55.40 4.02 2.55
CA ALA A 89 -53.96 3.92 2.72
C ALA A 89 -53.48 4.25 4.15
N SER A 90 -54.24 5.00 4.91
CA SER A 90 -53.95 5.31 6.33
C SER A 90 -53.97 4.08 7.26
N GLY A 91 -54.70 3.03 6.84
CA GLY A 91 -54.78 1.77 7.55
C GLY A 91 -53.77 0.71 7.08
N PHE A 92 -52.96 1.02 6.07
CA PHE A 92 -51.97 0.06 5.54
C PHE A 92 -50.68 0.09 6.37
N TYR A 93 -49.92 -1.02 6.32
CA TYR A 93 -48.61 -1.14 6.93
C TYR A 93 -47.64 -1.88 6.02
N VAL A 94 -46.37 -1.59 6.18
CA VAL A 94 -45.28 -2.25 5.46
C VAL A 94 -45.26 -3.74 5.79
N GLY A 95 -45.15 -4.61 4.77
CA GLY A 95 -45.25 -6.06 4.91
C GLY A 95 -46.66 -6.60 4.77
N GLN A 96 -47.70 -5.76 4.66
CA GLN A 96 -49.07 -6.20 4.43
C GLN A 96 -49.24 -6.88 3.07
N ALA A 97 -49.98 -7.99 3.04
CA ALA A 97 -50.25 -8.71 1.79
C ALA A 97 -51.06 -7.88 0.83
N ALA A 98 -50.71 -7.93 -0.44
CA ALA A 98 -51.39 -7.29 -1.54
C ALA A 98 -51.69 -8.30 -2.66
N THR A 99 -52.77 -8.14 -3.32
CA THR A 99 -53.11 -8.89 -4.57
C THR A 99 -52.96 -7.92 -5.73
N VAL A 100 -52.16 -8.32 -6.71
CA VAL A 100 -51.92 -7.50 -7.91
C VAL A 100 -52.52 -8.23 -9.10
N THR A 101 -53.35 -7.51 -9.90
CA THR A 101 -53.93 -8.01 -11.12
C THR A 101 -53.20 -7.39 -12.31
N VAL A 102 -52.70 -8.25 -13.20
CA VAL A 102 -51.98 -7.86 -14.42
C VAL A 102 -53.00 -7.54 -15.49
N ASN A 103 -52.94 -6.34 -16.07
CA ASN A 103 -53.85 -5.89 -17.11
C ASN A 103 -53.67 -6.73 -18.40
N GLY A 104 -54.75 -7.16 -18.97
CA GLY A 104 -54.78 -7.92 -20.24
C GLY A 104 -54.72 -9.43 -20.10
N THR A 105 -54.29 -9.96 -18.95
CA THR A 105 -54.21 -11.43 -18.71
C THR A 105 -55.24 -11.92 -17.70
N ALA A 106 -55.82 -11.06 -16.89
CA ALA A 106 -56.59 -11.38 -15.69
C ALA A 106 -55.89 -12.27 -14.66
N GLU A 107 -54.56 -12.44 -14.81
CA GLU A 107 -53.75 -13.16 -13.82
C GLU A 107 -53.52 -12.30 -12.58
N THR A 108 -53.56 -12.96 -11.45
CA THR A 108 -53.25 -12.31 -10.18
C THR A 108 -51.96 -12.83 -9.62
N VAL A 109 -51.09 -11.94 -9.18
CA VAL A 109 -49.84 -12.26 -8.49
C VAL A 109 -49.87 -11.70 -7.08
N SER A 110 -49.27 -12.42 -6.17
CA SER A 110 -49.15 -11.98 -4.77
C SER A 110 -48.01 -10.97 -4.61
N GLY A 111 -48.27 -9.95 -3.84
CA GLY A 111 -47.27 -8.96 -3.48
C GLY A 111 -47.34 -8.58 -1.99
N THR A 112 -46.41 -7.76 -1.56
CA THR A 112 -46.38 -7.18 -0.23
C THR A 112 -46.15 -5.69 -0.30
N VAL A 113 -46.78 -4.92 0.58
CA VAL A 113 -46.56 -3.49 0.70
C VAL A 113 -45.12 -3.24 1.11
N GLU A 114 -44.31 -2.65 0.23
CA GLU A 114 -42.91 -2.29 0.49
C GLU A 114 -42.81 -0.92 1.15
N SER A 115 -43.55 0.04 0.67
CA SER A 115 -43.55 1.41 1.22
C SER A 115 -44.88 2.12 0.97
N ILE A 116 -45.18 3.08 1.83
CA ILE A 116 -46.34 3.95 1.76
C ILE A 116 -45.84 5.39 1.80
N ALA A 117 -46.24 6.22 0.85
CA ALA A 117 -45.80 7.62 0.84
C ALA A 117 -46.30 8.35 2.11
N ALA A 118 -45.48 9.24 2.62
CA ALA A 118 -45.83 10.02 3.83
C ALA A 118 -46.84 11.12 3.55
N THR A 119 -46.96 11.57 2.30
CA THR A 119 -47.80 12.70 1.86
C THR A 119 -48.90 12.25 0.92
N ASP A 120 -50.03 12.90 1.02
CA ASP A 120 -51.12 12.72 0.07
C ASP A 120 -50.92 13.61 -1.15
N GLU A 121 -51.36 13.12 -2.30
CA GLU A 121 -51.37 13.82 -3.59
C GLU A 121 -52.78 13.92 -4.12
N VAL A 122 -53.02 14.89 -5.01
CA VAL A 122 -54.32 15.01 -5.68
C VAL A 122 -54.34 14.05 -6.87
N GLY A 123 -55.15 13.03 -6.78
CA GLY A 123 -55.34 12.03 -7.81
C GLY A 123 -56.43 12.39 -8.83
N PRO A 124 -56.73 11.44 -9.73
CA PRO A 124 -57.80 11.61 -10.73
C PRO A 124 -59.13 11.96 -10.06
N GLY A 125 -59.84 12.97 -10.65
CA GLY A 125 -61.10 13.44 -10.13
C GLY A 125 -61.02 14.31 -8.87
N GLY A 126 -59.82 14.78 -8.46
CA GLY A 126 -59.63 15.68 -7.29
C GLY A 126 -59.68 14.99 -5.96
N THR A 127 -59.61 13.66 -5.93
CA THR A 127 -59.55 12.87 -4.68
C THR A 127 -58.17 12.85 -4.09
N LEU A 128 -58.04 12.82 -2.78
CA LEU A 128 -56.76 12.65 -2.11
C LEU A 128 -56.35 11.18 -2.17
N VAL A 129 -55.16 10.95 -2.72
CA VAL A 129 -54.56 9.61 -2.86
C VAL A 129 -53.16 9.60 -2.22
N ARG A 130 -52.75 8.40 -1.81
CA ARG A 130 -51.42 8.14 -1.29
C ARG A 130 -50.77 7.05 -2.13
N GLN A 131 -49.53 7.31 -2.54
CA GLN A 131 -48.75 6.33 -3.31
C GLN A 131 -48.32 5.16 -2.41
N VAL A 132 -48.61 3.94 -2.87
CA VAL A 132 -48.19 2.71 -2.21
C VAL A 132 -47.37 1.89 -3.20
N THR A 133 -46.15 1.51 -2.79
CA THR A 133 -45.29 0.65 -3.57
C THR A 133 -45.47 -0.78 -3.09
N ILE A 134 -45.78 -1.67 -3.99
CA ILE A 134 -46.01 -3.08 -3.76
C ILE A 134 -44.89 -3.86 -4.41
N LEU A 135 -44.14 -4.65 -3.64
CA LEU A 135 -43.17 -5.60 -4.14
C LEU A 135 -43.91 -6.87 -4.58
N VAL A 136 -43.65 -7.31 -5.79
CA VAL A 136 -44.33 -8.44 -6.43
C VAL A 136 -43.28 -9.45 -6.86
N ASN A 137 -43.50 -10.74 -6.56
CA ASN A 137 -42.68 -11.81 -7.13
C ASN A 137 -43.03 -11.97 -8.61
N ASN A 138 -42.00 -11.85 -9.45
CA ASN A 138 -42.14 -11.99 -10.89
C ASN A 138 -42.14 -13.48 -11.30
N PRO A 139 -43.23 -14.05 -11.81
CA PRO A 139 -43.25 -15.40 -12.32
C PRO A 139 -42.49 -15.58 -13.66
N GLY A 140 -41.79 -14.52 -14.12
CA GLY A 140 -41.05 -14.52 -15.40
C GLY A 140 -41.80 -13.90 -16.57
N VAL A 141 -43.02 -13.41 -16.38
CA VAL A 141 -43.86 -12.79 -17.45
C VAL A 141 -44.03 -11.30 -17.30
N LEU A 142 -43.67 -10.72 -16.14
CA LEU A 142 -43.81 -9.30 -15.93
C LEU A 142 -42.57 -8.57 -16.47
N SER A 143 -42.83 -7.41 -17.11
CA SER A 143 -41.83 -6.49 -17.64
C SER A 143 -42.25 -5.05 -17.35
N GLU A 144 -41.40 -4.08 -17.63
CA GLU A 144 -41.74 -2.63 -17.48
C GLU A 144 -42.86 -2.16 -18.38
N THR A 145 -43.14 -2.89 -19.47
CA THR A 145 -44.30 -2.62 -20.36
C THR A 145 -45.59 -3.19 -19.80
N SER A 146 -45.54 -4.08 -18.82
CA SER A 146 -46.73 -4.62 -18.15
C SER A 146 -47.35 -3.57 -17.25
N GLN A 147 -48.68 -3.55 -17.20
CA GLN A 147 -49.47 -2.69 -16.33
C GLN A 147 -50.28 -3.53 -15.37
N GLY A 148 -50.57 -2.99 -14.20
CA GLY A 148 -51.37 -3.69 -13.21
C GLY A 148 -52.10 -2.77 -12.26
N THR A 149 -53.07 -3.37 -11.57
CA THR A 149 -53.81 -2.76 -10.47
C THR A 149 -53.60 -3.57 -9.22
N ALA A 150 -53.81 -2.99 -8.07
CA ALA A 150 -53.58 -3.69 -6.80
C ALA A 150 -54.74 -3.52 -5.82
N SER A 151 -54.90 -4.51 -4.94
CA SER A 151 -55.80 -4.44 -3.81
C SER A 151 -55.04 -4.82 -2.52
N VAL A 152 -55.23 -4.03 -1.48
CA VAL A 152 -54.60 -4.21 -0.16
C VAL A 152 -55.69 -4.19 0.90
N GLY A 153 -55.81 -5.25 1.69
CA GLY A 153 -56.85 -5.33 2.72
C GLY A 153 -58.30 -5.23 2.22
N GLY A 154 -58.51 -5.53 0.92
CA GLY A 154 -59.82 -5.41 0.27
C GLY A 154 -60.08 -4.05 -0.39
N ALA A 155 -59.28 -3.04 -0.14
CA ALA A 155 -59.36 -1.75 -0.84
C ALA A 155 -58.64 -1.84 -2.20
N ALA A 156 -59.24 -1.35 -3.28
CA ALA A 156 -58.65 -1.32 -4.60
C ALA A 156 -57.89 0.02 -4.84
N CYS A 157 -56.84 -0.02 -5.64
CA CYS A 157 -56.12 1.21 -6.06
C CYS A 157 -57.01 2.10 -6.93
N ALA A 158 -56.78 3.40 -6.87
CA ALA A 158 -57.56 4.38 -7.65
C ALA A 158 -57.24 4.31 -9.15
N SER A 159 -56.03 3.94 -9.53
CA SER A 159 -55.63 3.69 -10.94
C SER A 159 -54.51 2.67 -11.02
N GLY A 160 -54.38 2.02 -12.18
CA GLY A 160 -53.25 1.13 -12.45
C GLY A 160 -51.97 1.92 -12.79
N SER A 161 -50.88 1.21 -12.78
CA SER A 161 -49.53 1.72 -13.11
C SER A 161 -48.69 0.65 -13.81
N SER A 162 -47.57 1.06 -14.39
CA SER A 162 -46.58 0.14 -14.94
C SER A 162 -45.71 -0.45 -13.84
N PHE A 163 -45.21 -1.63 -14.08
CA PHE A 163 -44.22 -2.28 -13.22
C PHE A 163 -42.84 -1.67 -13.48
N THR A 164 -42.00 -1.70 -12.46
CA THR A 164 -40.55 -1.42 -12.56
C THR A 164 -39.80 -2.55 -11.90
N TYR A 165 -38.60 -2.80 -12.35
CA TYR A 165 -37.74 -3.80 -11.67
C TYR A 165 -37.45 -3.37 -10.22
N ALA A 166 -37.35 -4.34 -9.32
CA ALA A 166 -37.18 -4.06 -7.89
C ALA A 166 -35.81 -3.43 -7.58
N SER A 167 -34.79 -3.86 -8.29
CA SER A 167 -33.43 -3.34 -8.16
C SER A 167 -32.73 -3.35 -9.53
N SER A 168 -32.05 -2.27 -9.84
CA SER A 168 -31.07 -2.16 -10.92
C SER A 168 -29.84 -1.51 -10.32
N SER A 169 -28.72 -2.21 -10.36
CA SER A 169 -27.47 -1.72 -9.78
C SER A 169 -26.30 -1.99 -10.72
N GLN A 170 -25.23 -1.22 -10.53
CA GLN A 170 -23.97 -1.37 -11.25
C GLN A 170 -22.92 -1.93 -10.34
N ILE A 171 -22.20 -2.93 -10.81
CA ILE A 171 -21.01 -3.44 -10.13
C ILE A 171 -19.81 -2.61 -10.60
N THR A 172 -19.14 -1.95 -9.68
CA THR A 172 -17.99 -1.10 -9.98
C THR A 172 -16.71 -1.66 -9.39
N ALA A 173 -15.58 -1.41 -10.05
CA ALA A 173 -14.26 -1.69 -9.53
C ALA A 173 -13.98 -0.81 -8.29
N LYS A 174 -13.50 -1.42 -7.22
CA LYS A 174 -13.11 -0.73 -5.97
C LYS A 174 -11.59 -0.61 -5.82
N ALA A 175 -10.84 -1.27 -6.70
CA ALA A 175 -9.38 -1.17 -6.83
C ALA A 175 -9.00 -0.87 -8.29
N ALA A 176 -7.78 -0.39 -8.50
CA ALA A 176 -7.19 -0.19 -9.83
C ALA A 176 -6.25 -1.35 -10.15
N GLY A 177 -6.17 -1.73 -11.43
CA GLY A 177 -5.32 -2.81 -11.94
C GLY A 177 -5.94 -3.48 -13.16
N ASP A 178 -5.40 -4.62 -13.57
CA ASP A 178 -5.93 -5.39 -14.68
C ASP A 178 -6.91 -6.45 -14.19
N LEU A 179 -8.04 -6.62 -14.89
CA LEU A 179 -9.05 -7.62 -14.56
C LEU A 179 -8.54 -9.02 -14.96
N ASP A 180 -7.80 -9.67 -14.07
CA ASP A 180 -7.19 -10.98 -14.36
C ASP A 180 -8.22 -12.11 -14.46
N VAL A 181 -9.26 -12.06 -13.66
CA VAL A 181 -10.33 -13.06 -13.64
C VAL A 181 -11.68 -12.38 -13.78
N LEU A 182 -12.50 -12.87 -14.72
CA LEU A 182 -13.91 -12.54 -14.86
C LEU A 182 -14.68 -13.87 -14.99
N ASN A 183 -15.46 -14.21 -13.96
CA ASN A 183 -16.11 -15.52 -13.82
C ASN A 183 -17.57 -15.52 -14.23
N VAL A 184 -18.05 -14.46 -14.86
CA VAL A 184 -19.46 -14.29 -15.23
C VAL A 184 -19.59 -13.83 -16.67
N LYS A 185 -20.78 -14.04 -17.23
CA LYS A 185 -21.19 -13.64 -18.56
C LYS A 185 -22.54 -12.92 -18.49
N GLU A 186 -22.89 -12.21 -19.56
CA GLU A 186 -24.24 -11.67 -19.72
C GLU A 186 -25.27 -12.79 -19.65
N GLY A 187 -26.33 -12.54 -18.91
CA GLY A 187 -27.40 -13.53 -18.62
C GLY A 187 -27.15 -14.39 -17.38
N ASP A 188 -25.95 -14.38 -16.81
CA ASP A 188 -25.67 -15.12 -15.59
C ASP A 188 -26.35 -14.52 -14.37
N ARG A 189 -26.78 -15.39 -13.45
CA ARG A 189 -27.36 -15.00 -12.18
C ARG A 189 -26.26 -14.86 -11.12
N VAL A 190 -26.29 -13.77 -10.39
CA VAL A 190 -25.37 -13.50 -9.29
C VAL A 190 -26.12 -13.31 -7.98
N SER A 191 -25.48 -13.69 -6.88
CA SER A 191 -25.95 -13.46 -5.52
C SER A 191 -25.25 -12.27 -4.90
N LYS A 192 -25.90 -11.59 -3.97
CA LYS A 192 -25.26 -10.52 -3.19
C LYS A 192 -23.98 -11.00 -2.50
N GLY A 193 -22.89 -10.28 -2.71
CA GLY A 193 -21.55 -10.60 -2.19
C GLY A 193 -20.78 -11.65 -3.01
N GLN A 194 -21.36 -12.19 -4.09
CA GLN A 194 -20.66 -13.12 -4.98
C GLN A 194 -19.50 -12.41 -5.67
N VAL A 195 -18.32 -13.05 -5.67
CA VAL A 195 -17.15 -12.58 -6.40
C VAL A 195 -17.33 -12.91 -7.88
N ILE A 196 -17.35 -11.90 -8.72
CA ILE A 196 -17.51 -12.01 -10.17
C ILE A 196 -16.21 -11.85 -10.93
N GLY A 197 -15.21 -11.18 -10.32
CA GLY A 197 -13.90 -10.94 -10.92
C GLY A 197 -12.83 -10.69 -9.87
N VAL A 198 -11.57 -10.71 -10.32
CA VAL A 198 -10.39 -10.42 -9.50
C VAL A 198 -9.48 -9.47 -10.27
N ILE A 199 -9.11 -8.37 -9.65
CA ILE A 199 -8.18 -7.39 -10.18
C ILE A 199 -6.76 -7.77 -9.75
N SER A 200 -5.82 -7.80 -10.69
CA SER A 200 -4.39 -8.04 -10.49
C SER A 200 -3.69 -6.73 -10.12
N GLU A 201 -2.67 -6.82 -9.28
CA GLU A 201 -1.86 -5.68 -8.83
C GLU A 201 -0.40 -5.79 -9.31
N ALA A 202 -0.15 -6.47 -10.44
CA ALA A 202 1.20 -6.73 -10.94
C ALA A 202 2.05 -5.46 -11.11
N ASP A 203 1.44 -4.38 -11.56
CA ASP A 203 2.11 -3.07 -11.70
C ASP A 203 2.48 -2.47 -10.34
N LEU A 204 1.60 -2.60 -9.34
CA LEU A 204 1.86 -2.12 -7.99
C LEU A 204 2.98 -2.94 -7.31
N GLU A 205 3.00 -4.25 -7.52
CA GLU A 205 4.07 -5.12 -7.02
C GLU A 205 5.43 -4.71 -7.61
N THR A 206 5.47 -4.40 -8.91
CA THR A 206 6.67 -3.90 -9.57
C THR A 206 7.12 -2.54 -9.00
N GLN A 207 6.19 -1.64 -8.73
CA GLN A 207 6.50 -0.35 -8.11
C GLN A 207 7.03 -0.51 -6.69
N ILE A 208 6.47 -1.42 -5.90
CA ILE A 208 6.94 -1.75 -4.54
C ILE A 208 8.36 -2.29 -4.59
N GLU A 209 8.67 -3.21 -5.51
CA GLU A 209 10.02 -3.76 -5.65
C GLU A 209 11.02 -2.69 -6.06
N ASN A 210 10.68 -1.82 -7.00
CA ASN A 210 11.53 -0.69 -7.39
C ASN A 210 11.77 0.29 -6.21
N ALA A 211 10.75 0.54 -5.40
CA ALA A 211 10.88 1.39 -4.21
C ALA A 211 11.76 0.74 -3.13
N ARG A 212 11.72 -0.59 -2.98
CA ARG A 212 12.64 -1.33 -2.08
C ARG A 212 14.09 -1.18 -2.53
N ILE A 213 14.35 -1.38 -3.82
CA ILE A 213 15.67 -1.22 -4.40
C ILE A 213 16.17 0.22 -4.21
N ALA A 214 15.31 1.22 -4.42
CA ALA A 214 15.66 2.62 -4.20
C ALA A 214 16.03 2.91 -2.74
N LEU A 215 15.29 2.35 -1.79
CA LEU A 215 15.58 2.47 -0.36
C LEU A 215 16.92 1.80 0.00
N GLU A 216 17.17 0.59 -0.50
CA GLU A 216 18.43 -0.13 -0.28
C GLU A 216 19.62 0.65 -0.82
N ASN A 217 19.52 1.21 -2.02
CA ASN A 217 20.57 2.03 -2.61
C ASN A 217 20.83 3.32 -1.80
N ALA A 218 19.77 3.96 -1.29
CA ALA A 218 19.91 5.13 -0.44
C ALA A 218 20.59 4.78 0.89
N GLN A 219 20.23 3.65 1.51
CA GLN A 219 20.86 3.16 2.74
C GLN A 219 22.33 2.79 2.53
N LEU A 220 22.67 2.14 1.41
CA LEU A 220 24.04 1.82 1.06
C LEU A 220 24.89 3.08 0.89
N SER A 221 24.32 4.09 0.20
CA SER A 221 25.00 5.38 0.01
C SER A 221 25.25 6.09 1.34
N LEU A 222 24.29 6.07 2.26
CA LEU A 222 24.43 6.62 3.59
C LEU A 222 25.52 5.87 4.38
N LYS A 223 25.50 4.55 4.35
CA LYS A 223 26.50 3.71 5.02
C LYS A 223 27.90 4.02 4.52
N ASN A 224 28.11 4.08 3.20
CA ASN A 224 29.42 4.40 2.62
C ASN A 224 29.91 5.80 3.04
N ALA A 225 29.01 6.77 3.17
CA ALA A 225 29.36 8.11 3.64
C ALA A 225 29.72 8.10 5.14
N GLN A 226 29.04 7.30 5.94
CA GLN A 226 29.35 7.11 7.37
C GLN A 226 30.70 6.42 7.57
N GLU A 227 30.99 5.35 6.83
CA GLU A 227 32.31 4.68 6.84
C GLU A 227 33.40 5.67 6.43
N LYS A 228 33.17 6.48 5.39
CA LYS A 228 34.12 7.53 5.00
C LYS A 228 34.34 8.58 6.11
N LEU A 229 33.33 8.88 6.94
CA LEU A 229 33.49 9.81 8.07
C LEU A 229 34.44 9.27 9.13
N GLU A 230 34.50 7.95 9.32
CA GLU A 230 35.44 7.32 10.25
C GLU A 230 36.89 7.61 9.87
N ASP A 231 37.20 7.69 8.55
CA ASP A 231 38.53 8.02 8.02
C ASP A 231 39.00 9.44 8.41
N TYR A 232 38.08 10.33 8.82
CA TYR A 232 38.41 11.67 9.28
C TYR A 232 38.85 11.71 10.73
N THR A 233 38.80 10.58 11.42
CA THR A 233 39.31 10.43 12.79
C THR A 233 40.55 9.54 12.78
N ILE A 234 41.71 10.14 12.85
CA ILE A 234 42.97 9.40 12.81
C ILE A 234 43.29 8.89 14.21
N THR A 235 43.44 7.56 14.32
CA THR A 235 43.82 6.87 15.57
C THR A 235 45.16 6.16 15.38
N SER A 236 45.87 5.95 16.47
CA SER A 236 47.07 5.10 16.46
C SER A 236 46.68 3.64 16.27
N THR A 237 47.40 2.94 15.43
CA THR A 237 47.31 1.47 15.25
C THR A 237 48.15 0.67 16.26
N ILE A 238 49.02 1.33 17.01
CA ILE A 238 49.89 0.74 18.03
C ILE A 238 49.76 1.54 19.34
N ASP A 239 50.00 0.88 20.45
CA ASP A 239 50.24 1.55 21.72
C ASP A 239 51.66 2.13 21.72
N GLY A 240 51.85 3.34 22.24
CA GLY A 240 53.15 3.97 22.20
C GLY A 240 53.15 5.43 22.57
N GLU A 241 54.31 6.06 22.47
CA GLU A 241 54.53 7.48 22.72
C GLU A 241 54.68 8.24 21.42
N VAL A 242 53.99 9.42 21.32
CA VAL A 242 54.15 10.32 20.17
C VAL A 242 55.50 11.03 20.30
N ILE A 243 56.41 10.67 19.43
CA ILE A 243 57.76 11.22 19.43
C ILE A 243 57.86 12.51 18.62
N GLU A 244 57.10 12.56 17.53
CA GLU A 244 57.10 13.71 16.62
C GLU A 244 55.68 14.05 16.22
N LYS A 245 55.38 15.36 16.21
CA LYS A 245 54.10 15.92 15.74
C LYS A 245 54.42 16.99 14.72
N ASN A 246 54.02 16.80 13.46
CA ASN A 246 54.35 17.64 12.32
C ASN A 246 53.18 18.51 11.82
N LEU A 247 52.03 18.44 12.50
CA LEU A 247 50.86 19.23 12.17
C LEU A 247 50.35 20.04 13.35
N ASP A 248 49.92 21.26 13.08
CA ASP A 248 49.18 22.08 14.03
C ASP A 248 47.69 22.19 13.65
N VAL A 249 46.89 22.64 14.61
CA VAL A 249 45.46 22.84 14.39
C VAL A 249 45.26 23.94 13.37
N GLY A 250 44.55 23.67 12.28
CA GLY A 250 44.33 24.59 11.15
C GLY A 250 45.21 24.33 9.94
N ASP A 251 46.16 23.37 10.03
CA ASP A 251 46.99 23.03 8.89
C ASP A 251 46.22 22.27 7.80
N ASN A 252 46.60 22.53 6.57
CA ASN A 252 46.01 21.85 5.42
C ASN A 252 46.77 20.56 5.11
N ILE A 253 46.11 19.43 5.23
CA ILE A 253 46.69 18.09 5.01
C ILE A 253 46.72 17.66 3.53
N SER A 254 46.07 18.38 2.63
CA SER A 254 46.03 18.00 1.20
C SER A 254 47.42 18.05 0.52
N GLY A 255 48.40 18.72 1.12
CA GLY A 255 49.78 18.76 0.65
C GLY A 255 50.69 17.62 1.13
N LEU A 256 50.21 16.73 1.99
CA LEU A 256 50.97 15.59 2.54
C LEU A 256 51.00 14.37 1.58
N SER A 257 50.54 14.56 0.34
CA SER A 257 50.57 13.48 -0.64
C SER A 257 51.98 13.20 -1.15
N ASN A 258 52.30 11.97 -1.31
CA ASN A 258 53.51 11.29 -1.72
C ASN A 258 54.11 11.84 -3.06
N SER A 259 54.68 13.02 -3.07
CA SER A 259 55.42 13.56 -4.25
C SER A 259 56.91 13.43 -3.98
N GLY A 260 57.42 12.24 -4.18
CA GLY A 260 58.80 11.82 -4.40
C GLY A 260 59.90 12.68 -3.83
N ALA A 261 60.35 12.51 -2.62
CA ALA A 261 61.65 12.67 -1.97
C ALA A 261 61.55 12.92 -0.44
N SER A 262 60.39 13.33 0.11
CA SER A 262 60.23 13.45 1.57
C SER A 262 58.77 13.16 1.93
N VAL A 263 58.55 12.02 2.58
CA VAL A 263 57.23 11.70 3.12
C VAL A 263 57.12 12.41 4.47
N THR A 264 56.25 13.40 4.55
CA THR A 264 55.99 14.09 5.83
C THR A 264 54.84 13.33 6.52
N TYR A 265 55.15 12.64 7.58
CA TYR A 265 54.13 11.96 8.42
C TYR A 265 53.50 12.98 9.37
N PRO A 266 52.18 12.95 9.59
CA PRO A 266 51.48 13.82 10.53
C PRO A 266 51.98 13.69 11.98
N ALA A 267 52.26 12.45 12.37
CA ALA A 267 52.84 12.14 13.70
C ALA A 267 53.62 10.80 13.58
N ILE A 268 54.62 10.66 14.42
CA ILE A 268 55.42 9.42 14.58
C ILE A 268 55.22 8.90 15.99
N ILE A 269 54.88 7.61 16.08
CA ILE A 269 54.62 6.92 17.34
C ILE A 269 55.55 5.76 17.44
N TYR A 270 56.25 5.63 18.60
CA TYR A 270 57.08 4.50 18.90
C TYR A 270 56.48 3.68 20.04
N ASP A 271 56.42 2.38 19.83
CA ASP A 271 56.25 1.42 20.91
C ASP A 271 57.61 1.25 21.63
N ARG A 272 57.64 1.65 22.89
CA ARG A 272 58.82 1.58 23.72
C ARG A 272 58.78 0.42 24.73
N SER A 273 57.74 -0.42 24.62
CA SER A 273 57.57 -1.59 25.49
C SER A 273 58.62 -2.67 25.22
N GLU A 274 59.07 -2.78 23.98
CA GLU A 274 60.11 -3.69 23.57
C GLU A 274 61.18 -2.96 22.75
N LEU A 275 62.45 -3.15 23.14
CA LEU A 275 63.58 -2.63 22.42
C LEU A 275 64.29 -3.80 21.75
N THR A 276 64.53 -3.70 20.47
CA THR A 276 65.34 -4.69 19.70
C THR A 276 66.64 -4.04 19.29
N PHE A 277 67.70 -4.85 19.28
CA PHE A 277 68.96 -4.43 18.71
C PHE A 277 69.50 -5.52 17.81
N ASP A 278 70.20 -5.10 16.78
CA ASP A 278 70.87 -6.02 15.86
C ASP A 278 72.35 -6.10 16.24
N MET A 279 72.84 -7.31 16.23
CA MET A 279 74.26 -7.57 16.55
C MET A 279 74.86 -8.45 15.47
N ASP A 280 75.96 -7.99 14.91
CA ASP A 280 76.76 -8.78 13.97
C ASP A 280 77.52 -9.84 14.73
N VAL A 281 77.43 -11.08 14.26
CA VAL A 281 78.11 -12.25 14.87
C VAL A 281 79.05 -12.86 13.83
N ASP A 282 80.31 -13.14 14.27
CA ASP A 282 81.34 -13.81 13.42
C ASP A 282 80.85 -15.21 13.01
N GLU A 283 81.16 -15.64 11.80
CA GLU A 283 80.80 -16.97 11.28
C GLU A 283 81.24 -18.13 12.18
N LYS A 284 82.32 -17.95 12.95
CA LYS A 284 82.83 -18.96 13.87
C LYS A 284 81.96 -19.14 15.11
N ASP A 285 81.19 -18.14 15.44
CA ASP A 285 80.40 -18.15 16.71
C ASP A 285 78.90 -18.36 16.43
N ILE A 286 78.45 -18.31 15.17
CA ILE A 286 77.04 -18.48 14.82
C ILE A 286 76.41 -19.79 15.30
N SER A 287 77.26 -20.87 15.33
CA SER A 287 76.83 -22.20 15.85
C SER A 287 76.55 -22.26 17.33
N LYS A 288 76.97 -21.24 18.09
CA LYS A 288 76.85 -21.16 19.58
C LYS A 288 75.58 -20.37 19.95
N ILE A 289 74.89 -19.74 18.98
CA ILE A 289 73.74 -18.91 19.23
C ILE A 289 72.46 -19.66 18.83
N GLN A 290 71.48 -19.62 19.72
CA GLN A 290 70.20 -20.27 19.51
C GLN A 290 69.00 -19.26 19.73
N VAL A 291 67.92 -19.41 18.99
CA VAL A 291 66.72 -18.65 19.20
C VAL A 291 66.17 -18.93 20.62
N GLY A 292 65.85 -17.86 21.35
CA GLY A 292 65.39 -17.95 22.74
C GLY A 292 66.56 -17.95 23.81
N GLN A 293 67.82 -17.79 23.37
CA GLN A 293 68.94 -17.66 24.27
C GLN A 293 68.88 -16.30 24.99
N LYS A 294 69.13 -16.33 26.28
CA LYS A 294 69.22 -15.12 27.13
C LYS A 294 70.50 -14.35 26.80
N VAL A 295 70.39 -13.09 26.55
CA VAL A 295 71.47 -12.15 26.23
C VAL A 295 71.52 -11.13 27.34
N GLU A 296 72.73 -10.81 27.83
CA GLU A 296 72.95 -9.74 28.74
C GLU A 296 73.46 -8.51 27.95
N ILE A 297 72.76 -7.40 28.07
CA ILE A 297 73.08 -6.17 27.39
C ILE A 297 73.60 -5.17 28.45
N THR A 298 74.79 -4.65 28.25
CA THR A 298 75.30 -3.57 29.05
C THR A 298 75.30 -2.27 28.26
N VAL A 299 74.59 -1.27 28.74
CA VAL A 299 74.44 0.05 28.05
C VAL A 299 75.31 1.05 28.90
N GLY A 300 76.39 1.49 28.32
CA GLY A 300 77.34 2.37 29.00
C GLY A 300 76.82 3.75 29.42
N ALA A 301 75.67 4.18 28.86
CA ALA A 301 75.05 5.46 29.22
C ALA A 301 74.21 5.40 30.52
N LEU A 302 74.00 4.23 31.13
CA LEU A 302 73.18 4.08 32.31
C LEU A 302 74.05 3.87 33.60
N ASP A 303 75.38 3.84 33.48
CA ASP A 303 76.25 3.70 34.59
C ASP A 303 76.39 4.93 35.51
N ASP A 304 75.85 6.08 35.15
CA ASP A 304 75.94 7.32 35.93
C ASP A 304 74.67 7.67 36.74
N GLN A 305 73.68 6.78 36.86
CA GLN A 305 72.52 6.97 37.73
C GLN A 305 72.42 5.79 38.74
N SER A 306 73.22 5.89 39.78
CA SER A 306 73.02 5.19 41.02
C SER A 306 72.47 6.07 42.11
#